data_8afcdc995da5ba87989eccca557d898b
#
_entry.id   8afcdc995da5ba87989eccca557d898b
#
_cell.length_a   1.000
_cell.length_b   1.000
_cell.length_c   1.000
_cell.angle_alpha   90.00
_cell.angle_beta   90.00
_cell.angle_gamma   90.00
#
_symmetry.space_group_name_H-M   'P 1'
#
loop_
_entity.id
_entity.type
_entity.pdbx_description
1 polymer ?
#
loop_
_entity_poly.entity_id
_entity_poly.type
_entity_poly.pdbx_seq_one_letter_code
_entity_poly.pdbx_strand_id
1 'polypeptide(L)'
;MSGIINKLYSVFAPRKRSLFIFLLVTIFAIIGYFVYKKNELYGDKKAIQFKDVANANKNADRIDIYFFHADWCPHCINARPEWDKFKNEYSGKKVGKLNILCTEKDCSETSAAALNKTEYGVESYPTVKVYIDKDMENPIEYDAKITHDRLKMFIDELEKSL
;
A
#
# COMPACT_ATOMS: atom_id res chain seq x y z
N MET A 1 -60.69 1.66 -30.22
CA MET A 1 -59.71 1.05 -29.27
C MET A 1 -58.28 1.55 -29.36
N SER A 2 -57.90 2.42 -30.32
CA SER A 2 -56.53 2.95 -30.48
C SER A 2 -56.14 4.10 -29.54
N GLY A 3 -57.11 4.86 -29.02
CA GLY A 3 -56.82 6.03 -28.20
C GLY A 3 -56.30 5.76 -26.78
N ILE A 4 -56.65 4.63 -26.17
CA ILE A 4 -56.27 4.28 -24.81
C ILE A 4 -54.83 3.76 -24.80
N ILE A 5 -54.44 3.02 -25.81
CA ILE A 5 -53.07 2.45 -25.93
C ILE A 5 -52.06 3.58 -26.13
N ASN A 6 -52.39 4.58 -26.98
CA ASN A 6 -51.51 5.74 -27.17
C ASN A 6 -51.38 6.62 -25.93
N LYS A 7 -52.44 6.75 -25.13
CA LYS A 7 -52.44 7.51 -23.88
C LYS A 7 -51.63 6.81 -22.77
N LEU A 8 -51.69 5.47 -22.69
CA LEU A 8 -50.85 4.67 -21.83
C LEU A 8 -49.36 4.72 -22.25
N TYR A 9 -49.08 4.70 -23.54
CA TYR A 9 -47.71 4.80 -24.06
C TYR A 9 -47.07 6.17 -23.76
N SER A 10 -47.85 7.27 -23.81
CA SER A 10 -47.36 8.62 -23.52
C SER A 10 -47.07 8.86 -22.03
N VAL A 11 -47.74 8.14 -21.13
CA VAL A 11 -47.49 8.24 -19.68
C VAL A 11 -46.30 7.36 -19.22
N PHE A 12 -46.12 6.19 -19.89
CA PHE A 12 -45.06 5.29 -19.55
C PHE A 12 -43.70 5.57 -20.25
N ALA A 13 -43.73 6.21 -21.40
CA ALA A 13 -42.51 6.52 -22.16
C ALA A 13 -41.50 7.42 -21.43
N PRO A 14 -41.92 8.55 -20.79
CA PRO A 14 -40.98 9.37 -20.06
C PRO A 14 -40.43 8.67 -18.80
N ARG A 15 -41.25 7.85 -18.16
CA ARG A 15 -40.83 7.11 -16.96
C ARG A 15 -39.81 6.00 -17.25
N LYS A 16 -39.94 5.31 -18.37
CA LYS A 16 -38.96 4.31 -18.83
C LYS A 16 -37.64 4.98 -19.24
N ARG A 17 -37.67 6.14 -19.88
CA ARG A 17 -36.45 6.91 -20.19
C ARG A 17 -35.74 7.37 -18.92
N SER A 18 -36.49 7.86 -17.93
CA SER A 18 -35.93 8.27 -16.64
C SER A 18 -35.30 7.08 -15.92
N LEU A 19 -35.99 5.94 -15.84
CA LEU A 19 -35.46 4.72 -15.24
C LEU A 19 -34.20 4.22 -15.95
N PHE A 20 -34.17 4.30 -17.29
CA PHE A 20 -33.00 3.91 -18.07
C PHE A 20 -31.81 4.83 -17.83
N ILE A 21 -32.04 6.14 -17.71
CA ILE A 21 -31.01 7.11 -17.35
C ILE A 21 -30.48 6.86 -15.93
N PHE A 22 -31.35 6.61 -14.94
CA PHE A 22 -30.93 6.26 -13.59
C PHE A 22 -30.09 4.98 -13.56
N LEU A 23 -30.47 3.96 -14.33
CA LEU A 23 -29.73 2.72 -14.42
C LEU A 23 -28.34 2.92 -15.05
N LEU A 24 -28.25 3.73 -16.10
CA LEU A 24 -26.95 4.09 -16.69
C LEU A 24 -26.06 4.86 -15.70
N VAL A 25 -26.61 5.84 -15.01
CA VAL A 25 -25.87 6.62 -14.00
C VAL A 25 -25.37 5.73 -12.87
N THR A 26 -26.18 4.80 -12.37
CA THR A 26 -25.76 3.85 -11.33
C THR A 26 -24.66 2.91 -11.82
N ILE A 27 -24.76 2.40 -13.06
CA ILE A 27 -23.70 1.57 -13.66
C ILE A 27 -22.39 2.39 -13.79
N PHE A 28 -22.45 3.62 -14.28
CA PHE A 28 -21.26 4.46 -14.37
C PHE A 28 -20.68 4.79 -13.00
N ALA A 29 -21.51 5.02 -11.99
CA ALA A 29 -21.06 5.24 -10.62
C ALA A 29 -20.35 3.99 -10.05
N ILE A 30 -20.91 2.80 -10.31
CA ILE A 30 -20.29 1.53 -9.87
C ILE A 30 -18.97 1.30 -10.60
N ILE A 31 -18.93 1.49 -11.91
CA ILE A 31 -17.69 1.36 -12.70
C ILE A 31 -16.65 2.39 -12.21
N GLY A 32 -17.04 3.64 -12.02
CA GLY A 32 -16.19 4.69 -11.48
C GLY A 32 -15.63 4.34 -10.10
N TYR A 33 -16.47 3.80 -9.22
CA TYR A 33 -16.05 3.33 -7.90
C TYR A 33 -15.04 2.17 -8.00
N PHE A 34 -15.29 1.18 -8.86
CA PHE A 34 -14.35 0.08 -9.07
C PHE A 34 -13.02 0.53 -9.70
N VAL A 35 -13.07 1.45 -10.66
CA VAL A 35 -11.87 2.04 -11.28
C VAL A 35 -11.11 2.88 -10.26
N TYR A 36 -11.80 3.68 -9.45
CA TYR A 36 -11.18 4.47 -8.37
C TYR A 36 -10.48 3.55 -7.35
N LYS A 37 -11.18 2.54 -6.86
CA LYS A 37 -10.62 1.56 -5.91
C LYS A 37 -9.45 0.76 -6.51
N LYS A 38 -9.54 0.42 -7.79
CA LYS A 38 -8.45 -0.25 -8.52
C LYS A 38 -7.25 0.68 -8.72
N ASN A 39 -7.48 1.97 -9.02
CA ASN A 39 -6.40 2.94 -9.14
C ASN A 39 -5.73 3.25 -7.80
N GLU A 40 -6.44 3.21 -6.70
CA GLU A 40 -5.85 3.35 -5.37
C GLU A 40 -4.90 2.18 -5.05
N LEU A 41 -5.23 0.97 -5.53
CA LEU A 41 -4.37 -0.22 -5.44
C LEU A 41 -3.26 -0.27 -6.50
N TYR A 42 -3.47 0.34 -7.68
CA TYR A 42 -2.56 0.26 -8.83
C TYR A 42 -1.89 1.60 -9.18
N GLY A 43 -2.38 2.73 -8.64
CA GLY A 43 -1.88 4.07 -8.97
C GLY A 43 -0.41 4.29 -8.63
N ASP A 44 0.14 3.52 -7.70
CA ASP A 44 1.53 3.61 -7.28
C ASP A 44 2.46 2.56 -7.90
N LYS A 45 1.96 1.69 -8.80
CA LYS A 45 2.87 0.76 -9.52
C LYS A 45 3.93 1.48 -10.36
N LYS A 46 3.71 2.76 -10.66
CA LYS A 46 4.66 3.58 -11.43
C LYS A 46 5.68 4.29 -10.55
N ALA A 47 5.48 4.33 -9.24
CA ALA A 47 6.34 5.01 -8.27
C ALA A 47 7.33 4.08 -7.56
N ILE A 48 7.12 2.77 -7.62
CA ILE A 48 8.07 1.80 -7.08
C ILE A 48 9.11 1.47 -8.17
N GLN A 49 9.78 2.48 -8.71
CA GLN A 49 11.06 2.28 -9.35
C GLN A 49 12.11 2.34 -8.23
N PHE A 50 12.45 1.19 -7.69
CA PHE A 50 13.62 1.04 -6.81
C PHE A 50 14.86 1.43 -7.61
N LYS A 51 15.31 2.66 -7.41
CA LYS A 51 16.46 3.21 -8.11
C LYS A 51 17.77 2.45 -7.82
N ASP A 52 17.79 1.64 -6.75
CA ASP A 52 19.03 1.07 -6.21
C ASP A 52 19.02 -0.45 -5.98
N VAL A 53 18.05 -1.21 -6.49
CA VAL A 53 18.10 -2.68 -6.39
C VAL A 53 19.15 -3.31 -7.33
N ALA A 54 19.78 -2.51 -8.21
CA ALA A 54 20.74 -2.98 -9.20
C ALA A 54 22.00 -3.66 -8.62
N ASN A 55 22.27 -3.52 -7.33
CA ASN A 55 23.40 -4.14 -6.62
C ASN A 55 23.00 -5.04 -5.45
N ALA A 56 21.71 -5.39 -5.32
CA ALA A 56 21.29 -6.32 -4.29
C ALA A 56 22.00 -7.67 -4.48
N ASN A 57 22.56 -8.19 -3.40
CA ASN A 57 23.31 -9.45 -3.41
C ASN A 57 22.41 -10.60 -3.89
N LYS A 58 22.64 -11.15 -5.08
CA LYS A 58 21.84 -12.22 -5.70
C LYS A 58 21.75 -13.51 -4.86
N ASN A 59 22.52 -13.62 -3.78
CA ASN A 59 22.53 -14.73 -2.84
C ASN A 59 22.01 -14.34 -1.46
N ALA A 60 21.20 -13.28 -1.37
CA ALA A 60 20.61 -12.84 -0.12
C ALA A 60 19.74 -13.95 0.51
N ASP A 61 19.95 -14.20 1.81
CA ASP A 61 19.20 -15.19 2.58
C ASP A 61 18.28 -14.52 3.61
N ARG A 62 18.48 -13.23 3.91
CA ARG A 62 17.78 -12.53 4.98
C ARG A 62 17.44 -11.10 4.59
N ILE A 63 16.25 -10.69 5.04
CA ILE A 63 15.77 -9.30 4.95
C ILE A 63 15.33 -8.85 6.34
N ASP A 64 15.93 -7.77 6.82
CA ASP A 64 15.51 -7.07 8.03
C ASP A 64 14.72 -5.81 7.65
N ILE A 65 13.47 -5.74 8.08
CA ILE A 65 12.55 -4.63 7.78
C ILE A 65 12.32 -3.85 9.07
N TYR A 66 12.74 -2.59 9.09
CA TYR A 66 12.60 -1.70 10.24
C TYR A 66 11.51 -0.66 9.97
N PHE A 67 10.57 -0.57 10.91
CA PHE A 67 9.53 0.45 10.94
C PHE A 67 9.84 1.46 12.03
N PHE A 68 10.18 2.67 11.62
CA PHE A 68 10.46 3.79 12.50
C PHE A 68 9.19 4.61 12.68
N HIS A 69 8.75 4.79 13.92
CA HIS A 69 7.52 5.49 14.24
C HIS A 69 7.66 6.32 15.51
N ALA A 70 6.71 7.25 15.72
CA ALA A 70 6.57 7.99 16.97
C ALA A 70 5.08 8.04 17.36
N ASP A 71 4.78 7.92 18.65
CA ASP A 71 3.40 7.85 19.15
C ASP A 71 2.64 9.18 18.97
N TRP A 72 3.35 10.29 18.97
CA TRP A 72 2.78 11.61 18.71
C TRP A 72 2.53 11.90 17.23
N CYS A 73 2.97 11.04 16.31
CA CYS A 73 2.86 11.24 14.86
C CYS A 73 1.53 10.68 14.32
N PRO A 74 0.59 11.52 13.81
CA PRO A 74 -0.69 11.07 13.29
C PRO A 74 -0.59 10.07 12.13
N HIS A 75 0.42 10.24 11.27
CA HIS A 75 0.67 9.32 10.15
C HIS A 75 1.15 7.95 10.64
N CYS A 76 1.91 7.90 11.73
CA CYS A 76 2.34 6.65 12.36
C CYS A 76 1.16 5.91 12.98
N ILE A 77 0.27 6.62 13.66
CA ILE A 77 -0.96 6.04 14.24
C ILE A 77 -1.79 5.34 13.16
N ASN A 78 -1.93 5.98 11.99
CA ASN A 78 -2.68 5.41 10.88
C ASN A 78 -1.95 4.23 10.18
N ALA A 79 -0.63 4.23 10.17
CA ALA A 79 0.17 3.19 9.55
C ALA A 79 0.34 1.93 10.42
N ARG A 80 0.34 2.09 11.75
CA ARG A 80 0.60 1.01 12.72
C ARG A 80 -0.29 -0.22 12.55
N PRO A 81 -1.63 -0.12 12.40
CA PRO A 81 -2.48 -1.30 12.22
C PRO A 81 -2.14 -2.11 10.97
N GLU A 82 -1.73 -1.46 9.90
CA GLU A 82 -1.32 -2.10 8.65
C GLU A 82 0.07 -2.74 8.77
N TRP A 83 0.98 -2.07 9.46
CA TRP A 83 2.28 -2.63 9.83
C TRP A 83 2.15 -3.87 10.71
N ASP A 84 1.28 -3.83 11.74
CA ASP A 84 1.05 -4.95 12.65
C ASP A 84 0.53 -6.19 11.91
N LYS A 85 -0.40 -6.01 10.97
CA LYS A 85 -0.87 -7.10 10.10
C LYS A 85 0.28 -7.70 9.30
N PHE A 86 1.08 -6.85 8.67
CA PHE A 86 2.22 -7.28 7.87
C PHE A 86 3.26 -8.00 8.72
N LYS A 87 3.65 -7.44 9.86
CA LYS A 87 4.60 -8.04 10.80
C LYS A 87 4.13 -9.42 11.28
N ASN A 88 2.86 -9.56 11.67
CA ASN A 88 2.29 -10.83 12.12
C ASN A 88 2.26 -11.88 11.01
N GLU A 89 2.09 -11.47 9.76
CA GLU A 89 2.06 -12.37 8.62
C GLU A 89 3.47 -12.80 8.17
N TYR A 90 4.45 -11.89 8.19
CA TYR A 90 5.74 -12.10 7.54
C TYR A 90 6.93 -12.26 8.47
N SER A 91 6.90 -11.68 9.68
CA SER A 91 8.07 -11.74 10.58
C SER A 91 8.36 -13.16 11.05
N GLY A 92 9.60 -13.57 10.90
CA GLY A 92 10.06 -14.92 11.23
C GLY A 92 9.69 -15.98 10.19
N LYS A 93 9.11 -15.57 9.04
CA LYS A 93 8.76 -16.49 7.95
C LYS A 93 9.76 -16.41 6.80
N LYS A 94 9.75 -17.47 6.00
CA LYS A 94 10.52 -17.57 4.77
C LYS A 94 9.61 -17.29 3.56
N VAL A 95 10.00 -16.32 2.73
CA VAL A 95 9.35 -16.02 1.44
C VAL A 95 10.35 -16.34 0.34
N GLY A 96 10.04 -17.33 -0.50
CA GLY A 96 11.02 -17.89 -1.42
C GLY A 96 12.27 -18.38 -0.69
N LYS A 97 13.43 -17.79 -0.98
CA LYS A 97 14.70 -18.07 -0.29
C LYS A 97 14.99 -17.14 0.90
N LEU A 98 14.24 -16.06 1.06
CA LEU A 98 14.50 -14.98 2.01
C LEU A 98 13.84 -15.21 3.36
N ASN A 99 14.61 -15.08 4.44
CA ASN A 99 14.08 -15.03 5.80
C ASN A 99 13.76 -13.58 6.17
N ILE A 100 12.50 -13.30 6.52
CA ILE A 100 12.04 -11.95 6.82
C ILE A 100 12.00 -11.73 8.32
N LEU A 101 12.61 -10.65 8.79
CA LEU A 101 12.50 -10.17 10.16
C LEU A 101 11.95 -8.74 10.16
N CYS A 102 10.85 -8.52 10.87
CA CYS A 102 10.24 -7.20 11.06
C CYS A 102 10.54 -6.68 12.46
N THR A 103 11.08 -5.48 12.54
CA THR A 103 11.45 -4.82 13.80
C THR A 103 10.83 -3.42 13.86
N GLU A 104 10.30 -3.06 15.01
CA GLU A 104 9.83 -1.69 15.28
C GLU A 104 10.88 -0.90 16.05
N LYS A 105 10.99 0.38 15.70
CA LYS A 105 11.84 1.36 16.38
C LYS A 105 10.97 2.53 16.82
N ASP A 106 10.71 2.59 18.11
CA ASP A 106 10.01 3.72 18.71
C ASP A 106 10.94 4.92 18.81
N CYS A 107 10.55 6.01 18.18
CA CYS A 107 11.26 7.29 18.12
C CYS A 107 10.47 8.40 18.83
N SER A 108 9.58 8.06 19.76
CA SER A 108 8.73 9.02 20.46
C SER A 108 9.54 9.95 21.36
N GLU A 109 10.64 9.45 21.94
CA GLU A 109 11.54 10.23 22.77
C GLU A 109 12.68 10.87 21.97
N THR A 110 13.07 12.07 22.35
CA THR A 110 14.12 12.85 21.68
C THR A 110 15.46 12.10 21.61
N SER A 111 15.81 11.36 22.66
CA SER A 111 17.02 10.54 22.71
C SER A 111 16.99 9.40 21.72
N ALA A 112 15.87 8.68 21.65
CA ALA A 112 15.66 7.58 20.69
C ALA A 112 15.60 8.10 19.26
N ALA A 113 14.93 9.24 19.02
CA ALA A 113 14.88 9.89 17.71
C ALA A 113 16.28 10.31 17.23
N ALA A 114 17.10 10.93 18.11
CA ALA A 114 18.45 11.32 17.78
C ALA A 114 19.35 10.13 17.45
N LEU A 115 19.25 9.05 18.23
CA LEU A 115 20.00 7.82 17.98
C LEU A 115 19.61 7.19 16.63
N ASN A 116 18.32 7.06 16.36
CA ASN A 116 17.85 6.48 15.11
C ASN A 116 18.19 7.37 13.90
N LYS A 117 18.22 8.69 14.05
CA LYS A 117 18.70 9.59 13.00
C LYS A 117 20.19 9.36 12.70
N THR A 118 21.00 9.19 13.71
CA THR A 118 22.46 9.02 13.56
C THR A 118 22.79 7.62 13.03
N GLU A 119 22.15 6.58 13.59
CA GLU A 119 22.47 5.18 13.27
C GLU A 119 21.84 4.73 11.95
N TYR A 120 20.60 5.12 11.66
CA TYR A 120 19.82 4.65 10.52
C TYR A 120 19.51 5.73 9.50
N GLY A 121 19.91 6.96 9.71
CA GLY A 121 19.62 8.07 8.80
C GLY A 121 18.12 8.36 8.64
N VAL A 122 17.33 8.24 9.73
CA VAL A 122 15.88 8.49 9.70
C VAL A 122 15.59 9.96 9.92
N GLU A 123 14.97 10.62 8.96
CA GLU A 123 14.68 12.06 8.99
C GLU A 123 13.21 12.39 9.26
N SER A 124 12.31 11.46 8.99
CA SER A 124 10.86 11.68 9.12
C SER A 124 10.13 10.41 9.59
N TYR A 125 8.88 10.55 10.03
CA TYR A 125 8.05 9.45 10.49
C TYR A 125 6.68 9.46 9.82
N PRO A 126 6.11 8.27 9.50
CA PRO A 126 6.73 6.95 9.59
C PRO A 126 7.73 6.71 8.45
N THR A 127 8.80 5.97 8.73
CA THR A 127 9.76 5.51 7.73
C THR A 127 9.91 3.99 7.83
N VAL A 128 9.99 3.31 6.67
CA VAL A 128 10.34 1.89 6.60
C VAL A 128 11.65 1.75 5.83
N LYS A 129 12.63 1.07 6.43
CA LYS A 129 13.91 0.74 5.80
C LYS A 129 14.12 -0.76 5.78
N VAL A 130 14.69 -1.24 4.70
CA VAL A 130 14.95 -2.66 4.46
C VAL A 130 16.43 -2.86 4.27
N TYR A 131 16.97 -3.81 5.02
CA TYR A 131 18.37 -4.18 5.02
C TYR A 131 18.50 -5.61 4.53
N ILE A 132 19.32 -5.82 3.50
CA ILE A 132 19.57 -7.13 2.93
C ILE A 132 20.83 -7.70 3.58
N ASP A 133 20.75 -8.92 4.12
CA ASP A 133 21.86 -9.60 4.82
C ASP A 133 22.55 -8.72 5.89
N LYS A 134 21.78 -7.83 6.52
CA LYS A 134 22.28 -6.87 7.52
C LYS A 134 23.26 -5.82 6.97
N ASP A 135 23.25 -5.57 5.68
CA ASP A 135 23.99 -4.44 5.11
C ASP A 135 23.38 -3.12 5.58
N MET A 136 24.00 -2.51 6.59
CA MET A 136 23.53 -1.26 7.18
C MET A 136 23.94 -0.03 6.38
N GLU A 137 24.89 -0.17 5.45
CA GLU A 137 25.41 0.94 4.65
C GLU A 137 24.51 1.27 3.47
N ASN A 138 23.78 0.25 2.95
CA ASN A 138 22.97 0.39 1.75
C ASN A 138 21.49 -0.02 2.01
N PRO A 139 20.75 0.69 2.88
CA PRO A 139 19.35 0.38 3.12
C PRO A 139 18.49 0.73 1.90
N ILE A 140 17.50 -0.11 1.63
CA ILE A 140 16.43 0.23 0.70
C ILE A 140 15.36 0.98 1.49
N GLU A 141 15.10 2.22 1.12
CA GLU A 141 14.01 3.01 1.72
C GLU A 141 12.70 2.72 0.99
N TYR A 142 11.66 2.39 1.77
CA TYR A 142 10.33 2.15 1.24
C TYR A 142 9.59 3.49 1.08
N ASP A 143 9.37 3.90 -0.15
CA ASP A 143 8.82 5.21 -0.51
C ASP A 143 7.34 5.14 -0.94
N ALA A 144 6.54 4.28 -0.32
CA ALA A 144 5.12 4.21 -0.61
C ALA A 144 4.27 4.29 0.66
N LYS A 145 2.95 4.49 0.50
CA LYS A 145 2.01 4.46 1.63
C LYS A 145 2.11 3.11 2.34
N ILE A 146 2.34 3.13 3.65
CA ILE A 146 2.45 1.94 4.48
C ILE A 146 1.07 1.32 4.62
N THR A 147 0.82 0.26 3.86
CA THR A 147 -0.33 -0.62 3.97
C THR A 147 0.14 -2.06 3.83
N HIS A 148 -0.58 -2.99 4.46
CA HIS A 148 -0.28 -4.42 4.40
C HIS A 148 -0.06 -4.92 2.97
N ASP A 149 -1.00 -4.62 2.06
CA ASP A 149 -0.95 -5.11 0.68
C ASP A 149 0.23 -4.53 -0.12
N ARG A 150 0.59 -3.26 0.14
CA ARG A 150 1.73 -2.64 -0.54
C ARG A 150 3.07 -3.14 -0.02
N LEU A 151 3.19 -3.34 1.30
CA LEU A 151 4.37 -3.96 1.89
C LEU A 151 4.56 -5.39 1.36
N LYS A 152 3.46 -6.16 1.24
CA LYS A 152 3.49 -7.48 0.61
C LYS A 152 3.99 -7.42 -0.83
N MET A 153 3.40 -6.54 -1.65
CA MET A 153 3.83 -6.37 -3.05
C MET A 153 5.31 -6.00 -3.15
N PHE A 154 5.79 -5.18 -2.24
CA PHE A 154 7.19 -4.78 -2.18
C PHE A 154 8.12 -5.99 -1.90
N ILE A 155 7.76 -6.84 -0.93
CA ILE A 155 8.52 -8.05 -0.63
C ILE A 155 8.48 -9.05 -1.79
N ASP A 156 7.32 -9.23 -2.44
CA ASP A 156 7.18 -10.10 -3.61
C ASP A 156 8.04 -9.61 -4.80
N GLU A 157 8.20 -8.29 -4.95
CA GLU A 157 9.06 -7.69 -5.97
C GLU A 157 10.56 -7.83 -5.62
N LEU A 158 10.88 -7.62 -4.34
CA LEU A 158 12.25 -7.74 -3.83
C LEU A 158 12.74 -9.19 -3.96
N GLU A 159 11.92 -10.17 -3.63
CA GLU A 159 12.24 -11.59 -3.77
C GLU A 159 12.56 -11.98 -5.23
N LYS A 160 11.84 -11.40 -6.20
CA LYS A 160 12.08 -11.65 -7.63
C LYS A 160 13.37 -11.00 -8.14
N SER A 161 13.82 -9.93 -7.49
CA SER A 161 15.00 -9.16 -7.92
C SER A 161 16.31 -9.70 -7.35
N LEU A 162 16.25 -10.48 -6.26
CA LEU A 162 17.36 -11.10 -5.55
C LEU A 162 17.58 -12.54 -5.99
#